data_41cf2a86df45abbbb45873272fa91685
#
_entry.id   41cf2a86df45abbbb45873272fa91685
#
_cell.length_a   1.000
_cell.length_b   1.000
_cell.length_c   1.000
_cell.angle_alpha   90.00
_cell.angle_beta   90.00
_cell.angle_gamma   90.00
#
_symmetry.space_group_name_H-M   'P 1'
#
loop_
_entity.id
_entity.type
_entity.pdbx_description
1 polymer ?
#
loop_
_entity_poly.entity_id
_entity_poly.type
_entity_poly.pdbx_seq_one_letter_code
_entity_poly.pdbx_strand_id
1 'polypeptide(L)'
;MQTITNSQDLDAYIKNIRIRFEKDKIIKVNAKSGKTRTLTQNASLHKFCSMLAQSMNEAGFDFRVFIKEGYPVPFTEELVKEYIWKPIQKAVTGHESTTKPEPKQYSEVYDVLNVKLAEHGLYIPWPCRENM
;
A
#
# COMPACT_ATOMS: atom_id res chain seq x y z
N MET A 1 13.98 -11.24 -7.49
CA MET A 1 14.79 -10.59 -6.43
C MET A 1 15.00 -11.59 -5.30
N GLN A 2 16.21 -11.71 -4.82
CA GLN A 2 16.53 -12.61 -3.72
C GLN A 2 16.27 -11.92 -2.37
N THR A 3 15.62 -12.64 -1.47
CA THR A 3 15.39 -12.15 -0.09
C THR A 3 16.38 -12.82 0.85
N ILE A 4 17.08 -12.03 1.64
CA ILE A 4 18.07 -12.49 2.60
C ILE A 4 17.53 -12.22 4.00
N THR A 5 17.41 -13.26 4.83
CA THR A 5 16.80 -13.19 6.16
C THR A 5 17.74 -13.62 7.29
N ASN A 6 18.95 -14.09 6.98
CA ASN A 6 19.92 -14.53 7.99
C ASN A 6 21.35 -14.22 7.56
N SER A 7 22.28 -14.27 8.49
CA SER A 7 23.68 -13.94 8.25
C SER A 7 24.37 -14.94 7.32
N GLN A 8 23.99 -16.19 7.35
CA GLN A 8 24.59 -17.21 6.48
C GLN A 8 24.26 -16.95 5.02
N ASP A 9 23.01 -16.62 4.73
CA ASP A 9 22.57 -16.27 3.37
C ASP A 9 23.21 -14.96 2.90
N LEU A 10 23.39 -14.01 3.80
CA LEU A 10 24.07 -12.76 3.49
C LEU A 10 25.53 -13.02 3.10
N ASP A 11 26.25 -13.84 3.88
CA ASP A 11 27.64 -14.16 3.61
C ASP A 11 27.80 -14.90 2.27
N ALA A 12 26.90 -15.84 1.98
CA ALA A 12 26.89 -16.55 0.71
C ALA A 12 26.64 -15.61 -0.47
N TYR A 13 25.75 -14.65 -0.30
CA TYR A 13 25.44 -13.65 -1.31
C TYR A 13 26.65 -12.75 -1.59
N ILE A 14 27.31 -12.28 -0.53
CA ILE A 14 28.50 -11.43 -0.65
C ILE A 14 29.61 -12.19 -1.37
N LYS A 15 29.85 -13.45 -1.01
CA LYS A 15 30.84 -14.30 -1.66
C LYS A 15 30.56 -14.46 -3.16
N ASN A 16 29.31 -14.69 -3.51
CA ASN A 16 28.91 -14.85 -4.90
C ASN A 16 29.11 -13.57 -5.71
N ILE A 17 28.75 -12.43 -5.14
CA ILE A 17 28.98 -11.12 -5.77
C ILE A 17 30.47 -10.87 -5.99
N ARG A 18 31.31 -11.21 -5.03
CA ARG A 18 32.76 -11.03 -5.14
C ARG A 18 33.33 -11.88 -6.28
N ILE A 19 32.89 -13.12 -6.40
CA ILE A 19 33.31 -14.01 -7.49
C ILE A 19 32.90 -13.43 -8.84
N ARG A 20 31.66 -12.95 -8.97
CA ARG A 20 31.18 -12.32 -10.21
C ARG A 20 31.97 -11.06 -10.56
N PHE A 21 32.26 -10.25 -9.54
CA PHE A 21 33.03 -9.03 -9.75
C PHE A 21 34.43 -9.31 -10.27
N GLU A 22 35.11 -10.31 -9.72
CA GLU A 22 36.46 -10.68 -10.19
C GLU A 22 36.45 -11.18 -11.62
N LYS A 23 35.36 -11.84 -12.03
CA LYS A 23 35.21 -12.34 -13.40
C LYS A 23 34.86 -11.22 -14.38
N ASP A 24 33.87 -10.38 -14.05
CA ASP A 24 33.30 -9.42 -15.00
C ASP A 24 33.80 -7.99 -14.79
N LYS A 25 34.41 -7.69 -13.61
CA LYS A 25 34.94 -6.38 -13.22
C LYS A 25 33.88 -5.26 -13.10
N ILE A 26 32.64 -5.53 -13.43
CA ILE A 26 31.53 -4.61 -13.29
C ILE A 26 30.33 -5.38 -12.74
N ILE A 27 29.74 -4.89 -11.63
CA ILE A 27 28.54 -5.48 -11.06
C ILE A 27 27.57 -4.36 -10.73
N LYS A 28 26.30 -4.53 -11.12
CA LYS A 28 25.20 -3.67 -10.70
C LYS A 28 24.40 -4.38 -9.64
N VAL A 29 24.23 -3.76 -8.47
CA VAL A 29 23.51 -4.34 -7.34
C VAL A 29 22.41 -3.39 -6.91
N ASN A 30 21.24 -3.97 -6.60
CA ASN A 30 20.14 -3.24 -6.02
C ASN A 30 19.67 -3.96 -4.76
N ALA A 31 19.72 -3.29 -3.62
CA ALA A 31 19.31 -3.86 -2.35
C ALA A 31 18.35 -2.90 -1.64
N LYS A 32 17.28 -3.45 -1.08
CA LYS A 32 16.29 -2.69 -0.32
C LYS A 32 16.03 -3.37 1.01
N SER A 33 15.88 -2.58 2.08
CA SER A 33 15.43 -3.10 3.35
C SER A 33 13.96 -3.50 3.25
N GLY A 34 13.66 -4.75 3.63
CA GLY A 34 12.31 -5.29 3.51
C GLY A 34 11.54 -5.24 4.81
N LYS A 35 11.51 -4.09 5.49
CA LYS A 35 10.94 -4.05 6.83
C LYS A 35 9.47 -3.69 6.92
N THR A 36 8.89 -3.01 5.99
CA THR A 36 7.64 -2.34 6.25
C THR A 36 6.47 -3.00 5.58
N ARG A 37 6.37 -2.94 4.29
CA ARG A 37 5.19 -3.43 3.61
C ARG A 37 5.52 -4.63 2.74
N THR A 38 4.75 -5.72 2.89
CA THR A 38 4.89 -6.87 2.01
C THR A 38 4.29 -6.56 0.63
N LEU A 39 4.67 -7.33 -0.38
CA LEU A 39 4.04 -7.22 -1.72
C LEU A 39 2.53 -7.48 -1.63
N THR A 40 2.13 -8.44 -0.79
CA THR A 40 0.71 -8.74 -0.57
C THR A 40 -0.01 -7.54 0.05
N GLN A 41 0.60 -6.88 1.04
CA GLN A 41 0.00 -5.71 1.68
C GLN A 41 -0.15 -4.55 0.70
N ASN A 42 0.85 -4.33 -0.16
CA ASN A 42 0.77 -3.32 -1.20
C ASN A 42 -0.35 -3.62 -2.20
N ALA A 43 -0.44 -4.85 -2.66
CA ALA A 43 -1.49 -5.27 -3.58
C ALA A 43 -2.88 -5.13 -2.95
N SER A 44 -3.02 -5.47 -1.66
CA SER A 44 -4.27 -5.33 -0.92
C SER A 44 -4.70 -3.86 -0.83
N LEU A 45 -3.77 -2.95 -0.55
CA LEU A 45 -4.08 -1.53 -0.49
C LEU A 45 -4.60 -1.00 -1.82
N HIS A 46 -3.91 -1.31 -2.92
CA HIS A 46 -4.33 -0.87 -4.25
C HIS A 46 -5.67 -1.48 -4.63
N LYS A 47 -5.89 -2.75 -4.33
CA LYS A 47 -7.16 -3.41 -4.59
C LYS A 47 -8.30 -2.80 -3.78
N PHE A 48 -8.05 -2.50 -2.50
CA PHE A 48 -9.04 -1.85 -1.64
C PHE A 48 -9.43 -0.48 -2.20
N CYS A 49 -8.47 0.36 -2.58
CA CYS A 49 -8.76 1.68 -3.13
C CYS A 49 -9.57 1.59 -4.42
N SER A 50 -9.26 0.62 -5.27
CA SER A 50 -10.01 0.38 -6.51
C SER A 50 -11.44 -0.05 -6.24
N MET A 51 -11.64 -0.99 -5.31
CA MET A 51 -12.96 -1.47 -4.93
C MET A 51 -13.81 -0.36 -4.30
N LEU A 52 -13.19 0.44 -3.44
CA LEU A 52 -13.88 1.57 -2.81
C LEU A 52 -14.29 2.62 -3.85
N ALA A 53 -13.39 2.96 -4.77
CA ALA A 53 -13.70 3.91 -5.83
C ALA A 53 -14.89 3.43 -6.67
N GLN A 54 -14.89 2.16 -7.06
CA GLN A 54 -15.99 1.57 -7.82
C GLN A 54 -17.30 1.61 -7.02
N SER A 55 -17.27 1.22 -5.76
CA SER A 55 -18.45 1.20 -4.91
C SER A 55 -19.04 2.59 -4.69
N MET A 56 -18.17 3.59 -4.51
CA MET A 56 -18.63 4.96 -4.33
C MET A 56 -19.26 5.52 -5.61
N ASN A 57 -18.68 5.24 -6.77
CA ASN A 57 -19.23 5.66 -8.05
C ASN A 57 -20.58 4.98 -8.32
N GLU A 58 -20.71 3.68 -8.03
CA GLU A 58 -21.96 2.94 -8.18
C GLU A 58 -23.07 3.46 -7.25
N ALA A 59 -22.69 3.90 -6.05
CA ALA A 59 -23.62 4.48 -5.08
C ALA A 59 -24.00 5.93 -5.41
N GLY A 60 -23.44 6.50 -6.47
CA GLY A 60 -23.73 7.86 -6.89
C GLY A 60 -22.94 8.93 -6.15
N PHE A 61 -21.94 8.53 -5.39
CA PHE A 61 -21.05 9.49 -4.73
C PHE A 61 -20.01 9.99 -5.72
N ASP A 62 -19.65 11.26 -5.60
CA ASP A 62 -18.53 11.82 -6.33
C ASP A 62 -17.57 12.50 -5.35
N PHE A 63 -16.52 13.06 -5.89
CA PHE A 63 -15.45 13.66 -5.10
C PHE A 63 -15.94 14.76 -4.15
N ARG A 64 -17.04 15.43 -4.47
CA ARG A 64 -17.60 16.53 -3.65
C ARG A 64 -18.11 16.05 -2.30
N VAL A 65 -18.62 14.84 -2.21
CA VAL A 65 -19.21 14.29 -0.98
C VAL A 65 -18.19 14.18 0.14
N PHE A 66 -16.95 13.84 -0.19
CA PHE A 66 -15.90 13.54 0.78
C PHE A 66 -14.90 14.67 0.96
N ILE A 67 -14.66 15.49 -0.05
CA ILE A 67 -13.49 16.35 -0.05
C ILE A 67 -13.82 17.83 -0.16
N LYS A 68 -14.59 18.25 -1.15
CA LYS A 68 -14.89 19.65 -1.34
C LYS A 68 -16.00 19.84 -2.37
N GLU A 69 -16.80 20.89 -2.22
CA GLU A 69 -17.73 21.33 -3.26
C GLU A 69 -16.96 21.75 -4.50
N GLY A 70 -17.46 21.38 -5.68
CA GLY A 70 -16.82 21.65 -6.94
C GLY A 70 -17.46 20.85 -8.07
N TYR A 71 -16.67 20.54 -9.08
CA TYR A 71 -17.15 19.73 -10.19
C TYR A 71 -17.34 18.28 -9.78
N PRO A 72 -18.36 17.58 -10.32
CA PRO A 72 -18.59 16.15 -10.02
C PRO A 72 -17.52 15.30 -10.71
N VAL A 73 -16.49 14.97 -9.96
CA VAL A 73 -15.38 14.13 -10.44
C VAL A 73 -15.57 12.73 -9.89
N PRO A 74 -15.63 11.69 -10.74
CA PRO A 74 -15.70 10.31 -10.25
C PRO A 74 -14.47 9.95 -9.46
N PHE A 75 -14.63 9.03 -8.50
CA PHE A 75 -13.49 8.50 -7.76
C PHE A 75 -12.68 7.53 -8.62
N THR A 76 -11.37 7.58 -8.43
CA THR A 76 -10.43 6.61 -9.00
C THR A 76 -9.60 6.03 -7.87
N GLU A 77 -8.84 4.98 -8.17
CA GLU A 77 -7.91 4.40 -7.19
C GLU A 77 -6.97 5.46 -6.63
N GLU A 78 -6.40 6.29 -7.49
CA GLU A 78 -5.46 7.34 -7.12
C GLU A 78 -6.10 8.39 -6.23
N LEU A 79 -7.32 8.82 -6.55
CA LEU A 79 -8.02 9.82 -5.75
C LEU A 79 -8.37 9.28 -4.37
N VAL A 80 -8.80 8.03 -4.26
CA VAL A 80 -9.06 7.39 -2.97
C VAL A 80 -7.79 7.31 -2.14
N LYS A 81 -6.69 6.86 -2.74
CA LYS A 81 -5.41 6.74 -2.06
C LYS A 81 -4.91 8.10 -1.55
N GLU A 82 -4.91 9.12 -2.41
CA GLU A 82 -4.32 10.43 -2.08
C GLU A 82 -5.19 11.25 -1.13
N TYR A 83 -6.50 11.22 -1.29
CA TYR A 83 -7.40 12.14 -0.58
C TYR A 83 -8.24 11.48 0.52
N ILE A 84 -8.30 10.18 0.58
CA ILE A 84 -9.03 9.45 1.62
C ILE A 84 -8.08 8.64 2.49
N TRP A 85 -7.31 7.74 1.90
CA TRP A 85 -6.42 6.85 2.65
C TRP A 85 -5.26 7.59 3.31
N LYS A 86 -4.48 8.35 2.54
CA LYS A 86 -3.28 9.02 3.07
C LYS A 86 -3.54 10.01 4.20
N PRO A 87 -4.57 10.86 4.15
CA PRO A 87 -4.87 11.74 5.28
C PRO A 87 -5.17 10.99 6.58
N ILE A 88 -5.91 9.89 6.49
CA ILE A 88 -6.22 9.04 7.65
C ILE A 88 -4.96 8.34 8.13
N GLN A 89 -4.19 7.78 7.22
CA GLN A 89 -2.91 7.14 7.54
C GLN A 89 -1.98 8.09 8.28
N LYS A 90 -1.82 9.31 7.82
CA LYS A 90 -0.99 10.32 8.47
C LYS A 90 -1.49 10.63 9.89
N ALA A 91 -2.79 10.75 10.06
CA ALA A 91 -3.37 11.03 11.38
C ALA A 91 -3.20 9.86 12.36
N VAL A 92 -3.28 8.62 11.87
CA VAL A 92 -3.19 7.41 12.70
C VAL A 92 -1.76 6.98 12.95
N THR A 93 -0.91 7.01 11.93
CA THR A 93 0.45 6.45 11.99
C THR A 93 1.57 7.49 11.99
N GLY A 94 1.30 8.72 11.58
CA GLY A 94 2.31 9.76 11.40
C GLY A 94 3.07 9.66 10.07
N HIS A 95 2.80 8.66 9.25
CA HIS A 95 3.48 8.45 7.97
C HIS A 95 2.65 8.95 6.80
N GLU A 96 3.26 9.72 5.91
CA GLU A 96 2.61 10.19 4.68
C GLU A 96 2.69 9.15 3.55
N SER A 97 3.83 8.45 3.44
CA SER A 97 4.03 7.45 2.40
C SER A 97 3.36 6.12 2.75
N THR A 98 2.66 5.52 1.78
CA THR A 98 2.02 4.22 1.97
C THR A 98 3.02 3.06 2.06
N THR A 99 4.31 3.32 1.90
CA THR A 99 5.36 2.31 2.05
C THR A 99 5.98 2.28 3.45
N LYS A 100 5.70 3.26 4.30
CA LYS A 100 6.30 3.40 5.63
C LYS A 100 5.57 2.66 6.75
N PRO A 101 4.23 2.57 6.79
CA PRO A 101 3.56 1.90 7.89
C PRO A 101 3.92 0.43 8.01
N GLU A 102 3.95 -0.07 9.22
CA GLU A 102 4.08 -1.50 9.48
C GLU A 102 2.80 -2.24 9.07
N PRO A 103 2.84 -3.55 8.77
CA PRO A 103 1.67 -4.29 8.31
C PRO A 103 0.43 -4.14 9.19
N LYS A 104 0.57 -4.14 10.51
CA LYS A 104 -0.57 -3.98 11.42
C LYS A 104 -1.20 -2.59 11.36
N GLN A 105 -0.45 -1.57 10.96
CA GLN A 105 -0.95 -0.20 10.88
C GLN A 105 -1.94 -0.02 9.72
N TYR A 106 -1.87 -0.85 8.69
CA TYR A 106 -2.87 -0.85 7.63
C TYR A 106 -4.25 -1.23 8.16
N SER A 107 -4.32 -2.19 9.07
CA SER A 107 -5.57 -2.56 9.71
C SER A 107 -6.13 -1.42 10.58
N GLU A 108 -5.27 -0.70 11.27
CA GLU A 108 -5.66 0.44 12.09
C GLU A 108 -6.27 1.56 11.23
N VAL A 109 -5.64 1.88 10.10
CA VAL A 109 -6.14 2.89 9.15
C VAL A 109 -7.48 2.42 8.56
N TYR A 110 -7.54 1.15 8.15
CA TYR A 110 -8.77 0.57 7.61
C TYR A 110 -9.94 0.66 8.59
N ASP A 111 -9.71 0.36 9.86
CA ASP A 111 -10.77 0.41 10.86
C ASP A 111 -11.33 1.83 11.04
N VAL A 112 -10.46 2.84 11.07
CA VAL A 112 -10.87 4.24 11.15
C VAL A 112 -11.69 4.63 9.91
N LEU A 113 -11.21 4.29 8.73
CA LEU A 113 -11.90 4.59 7.48
C LEU A 113 -13.24 3.87 7.40
N ASN A 114 -13.30 2.61 7.85
CA ASN A 114 -14.52 1.81 7.78
C ASN A 114 -15.66 2.41 8.62
N VAL A 115 -15.35 2.99 9.77
CA VAL A 115 -16.35 3.69 10.58
C VAL A 115 -16.95 4.85 9.78
N LYS A 116 -16.11 5.61 9.10
CA LYS A 116 -16.58 6.73 8.28
C LYS A 116 -17.41 6.27 7.08
N LEU A 117 -16.98 5.21 6.43
CA LEU A 117 -17.72 4.66 5.29
C LEU A 117 -19.08 4.11 5.70
N ALA A 118 -19.18 3.54 6.89
CA ALA A 118 -20.45 3.03 7.42
C ALA A 118 -21.48 4.14 7.57
N GLU A 119 -21.06 5.36 7.89
CA GLU A 119 -21.96 6.53 7.97
C GLU A 119 -22.62 6.82 6.62
N HIS A 120 -21.99 6.43 5.52
CA HIS A 120 -22.51 6.59 4.16
C HIS A 120 -23.12 5.31 3.59
N GLY A 121 -23.29 4.28 4.41
CA GLY A 121 -23.85 3.01 3.99
C GLY A 121 -22.90 2.15 3.13
N LEU A 122 -21.61 2.41 3.20
CA LEU A 122 -20.60 1.68 2.43
C LEU A 122 -19.85 0.69 3.31
N TYR A 123 -19.64 -0.50 2.78
CA TYR A 123 -18.79 -1.51 3.41
C TYR A 123 -17.92 -2.19 2.37
N ILE A 124 -16.61 -2.07 2.51
CA ILE A 124 -15.63 -2.67 1.60
C ILE A 124 -14.69 -3.53 2.44
N PRO A 125 -14.68 -4.85 2.24
CA PRO A 125 -13.78 -5.71 3.00
C PRO A 125 -12.32 -5.48 2.57
N TRP A 126 -11.40 -5.66 3.52
CA TRP A 126 -9.98 -5.59 3.19
C TRP A 126 -9.60 -6.79 2.33
N PRO A 127 -8.99 -6.58 1.15
CA PRO A 127 -8.61 -7.69 0.28
C PRO A 127 -7.55 -8.59 0.92
N CYS A 128 -7.76 -9.90 0.84
CA CYS A 128 -6.81 -10.91 1.26
C CYS A 128 -6.61 -11.91 0.12
N ARG A 129 -5.73 -12.90 0.32
CA ARG A 129 -5.45 -13.88 -0.74
C ARG A 129 -6.69 -14.61 -1.23
N GLU A 130 -7.68 -14.81 -0.36
CA GLU A 130 -8.89 -15.56 -0.68
C GLU A 130 -9.86 -14.77 -1.55
N ASN A 131 -9.84 -13.44 -1.50
CA ASN A 131 -10.79 -12.60 -2.22
C ASN A 131 -10.13 -11.62 -3.20
N MET A 132 -8.86 -11.82 -3.52
CA MET A 132 -8.16 -11.01 -4.53
C MET A 132 -8.26 -11.65 -5.94
#